data_4a7447669758a661d76f927d339aa1ae
#
_entry.id   4a7447669758a661d76f927d339aa1ae
#
_cell.length_a   1.000
_cell.length_b   1.000
_cell.length_c   1.000
_cell.angle_alpha   90.00
_cell.angle_beta   90.00
_cell.angle_gamma   90.00
#
_symmetry.space_group_name_H-M   'P 1'
#
loop_
_entity.id
_entity.type
_entity.pdbx_description
1 polymer ?
#
loop_
_entity_poly.entity_id
_entity_poly.type
_entity_poly.pdbx_seq_one_letter_code
_entity_poly.pdbx_strand_id
1 'polypeptide(L)'
;NHELSMSANQLVAALQKPASEFTKADIISYIKENDIRMVNFMYPAADGRLKTLNFVINDAAYLDAILTCGERVDGSSLFPFIEAGSSDLYVVPRFCTAFIDPFAETTTLSMLCSYFNKDGELLESSPEYTLRKACKAFTDVTGMEFQAMGELEYYVISEDSGLFPATDQRGYHESAPYAKFNDFRTDCMLHIAKAGGQIKYGHSAGG
;
A
#
# COMPACT_ATOMS: atom_id res chain seq x y z
N ASN A 1 -15.89 18.97 3.51
CA ASN A 1 -16.57 17.82 2.90
C ASN A 1 -16.67 16.71 3.95
N HIS A 2 -17.88 16.41 4.42
CA HIS A 2 -18.10 15.48 5.54
C HIS A 2 -17.60 14.05 5.23
N GLU A 3 -17.68 13.60 3.98
CA GLU A 3 -17.21 12.29 3.55
C GLU A 3 -15.68 12.14 3.71
N LEU A 4 -14.91 13.14 3.32
CA LEU A 4 -13.45 13.11 3.45
C LEU A 4 -13.01 13.10 4.91
N SER A 5 -13.75 13.77 5.80
CA SER A 5 -13.48 13.77 7.24
C SER A 5 -13.72 12.40 7.90
N MET A 6 -14.49 11.52 7.28
CA MET A 6 -14.73 10.15 7.77
C MET A 6 -13.69 9.14 7.25
N SER A 7 -12.78 9.55 6.38
CA SER A 7 -11.75 8.65 5.86
C SER A 7 -10.86 8.10 6.98
N ALA A 8 -10.61 6.81 6.97
CA ALA A 8 -9.64 6.19 7.87
C ALA A 8 -8.19 6.60 7.54
N ASN A 9 -7.92 7.02 6.29
CA ASN A 9 -6.63 7.58 5.91
C ASN A 9 -6.49 9.00 6.49
N GLN A 10 -5.52 9.17 7.39
CA GLN A 10 -5.32 10.42 8.12
C GLN A 10 -4.98 11.61 7.20
N LEU A 11 -4.26 11.37 6.08
CA LEU A 11 -3.95 12.44 5.12
C LEU A 11 -5.22 12.92 4.42
N VAL A 12 -6.08 12.01 3.98
CA VAL A 12 -7.35 12.37 3.34
C VAL A 12 -8.22 13.19 4.29
N ALA A 13 -8.32 12.76 5.53
CA ALA A 13 -9.11 13.46 6.54
C ALA A 13 -8.53 14.86 6.88
N ALA A 14 -7.22 14.97 7.02
CA ALA A 14 -6.55 16.23 7.36
C ALA A 14 -6.54 17.23 6.18
N LEU A 15 -6.18 16.75 4.98
CA LEU A 15 -6.08 17.60 3.79
C LEU A 15 -7.45 17.94 3.17
N GLN A 16 -8.52 17.26 3.59
CA GLN A 16 -9.87 17.40 3.02
C GLN A 16 -9.86 17.24 1.47
N LYS A 17 -9.07 16.28 0.99
CA LYS A 17 -8.77 16.05 -0.40
C LYS A 17 -8.70 14.55 -0.68
N PRO A 18 -9.31 14.04 -1.77
CA PRO A 18 -9.18 12.63 -2.10
C PRO A 18 -7.72 12.28 -2.43
N ALA A 19 -7.29 11.08 -2.06
CA ALA A 19 -5.89 10.66 -2.25
C ALA A 19 -5.43 10.73 -3.72
N SER A 20 -6.33 10.50 -4.67
CA SER A 20 -6.04 10.63 -6.12
C SER A 20 -5.57 12.02 -6.56
N GLU A 21 -5.84 13.04 -5.75
CA GLU A 21 -5.47 14.43 -6.03
C GLU A 21 -4.27 14.92 -5.22
N PHE A 22 -3.64 14.05 -4.43
CA PHE A 22 -2.46 14.43 -3.63
C PHE A 22 -1.31 14.88 -4.52
N THR A 23 -0.71 15.99 -4.14
CA THR A 23 0.46 16.58 -4.80
C THR A 23 1.68 16.49 -3.88
N LYS A 24 2.87 16.72 -4.46
CA LYS A 24 4.12 16.85 -3.67
C LYS A 24 3.99 17.91 -2.58
N ALA A 25 3.35 19.04 -2.88
CA ALA A 25 3.15 20.12 -1.92
C ALA A 25 2.28 19.69 -0.74
N ASP A 26 1.22 18.91 -1.00
CA ASP A 26 0.37 18.35 0.06
C ASP A 26 1.16 17.44 1.01
N ILE A 27 2.00 16.56 0.45
CA ILE A 27 2.85 15.66 1.25
C ILE A 27 3.85 16.45 2.10
N ILE A 28 4.52 17.44 1.50
CA ILE A 28 5.48 18.30 2.23
C ILE A 28 4.80 19.07 3.35
N SER A 29 3.63 19.66 3.09
CA SER A 29 2.86 20.39 4.12
C SER A 29 2.45 19.48 5.25
N TYR A 30 1.90 18.31 4.94
CA TYR A 30 1.48 17.34 5.93
C TYR A 30 2.65 16.88 6.83
N ILE A 31 3.80 16.58 6.24
CA ILE A 31 5.02 16.18 6.96
C ILE A 31 5.46 17.30 7.92
N LYS A 32 5.47 18.56 7.47
CA LYS A 32 5.87 19.73 8.29
C LYS A 32 4.89 20.01 9.42
N GLU A 33 3.60 20.02 9.13
CA GLU A 33 2.54 20.33 10.08
C GLU A 33 2.40 19.30 11.20
N ASN A 34 2.77 18.05 10.92
CA ASN A 34 2.70 16.94 11.87
C ASN A 34 4.07 16.52 12.44
N ASP A 35 5.12 17.30 12.18
CA ASP A 35 6.51 17.03 12.63
C ASP A 35 7.00 15.62 12.33
N ILE A 36 6.64 15.09 11.16
CA ILE A 36 7.03 13.75 10.74
C ILE A 36 8.49 13.77 10.29
N ARG A 37 9.29 12.86 10.83
CA ARG A 37 10.72 12.75 10.54
C ARG A 37 11.07 11.51 9.73
N MET A 38 10.17 10.54 9.65
CA MET A 38 10.40 9.27 8.98
C MET A 38 9.49 9.13 7.76
N VAL A 39 10.10 8.75 6.63
CA VAL A 39 9.39 8.47 5.37
C VAL A 39 9.83 7.13 4.84
N ASN A 40 8.89 6.31 4.39
CA ASN A 40 9.14 5.04 3.72
C ASN A 40 8.78 5.12 2.24
N PHE A 41 9.67 4.66 1.39
CA PHE A 41 9.37 4.29 0.02
C PHE A 41 9.23 2.78 -0.05
N MET A 42 8.07 2.31 -0.53
CA MET A 42 7.75 0.90 -0.58
C MET A 42 7.49 0.48 -2.04
N TYR A 43 8.03 -0.67 -2.43
CA TYR A 43 7.95 -1.15 -3.81
C TYR A 43 8.01 -2.66 -3.87
N PRO A 44 7.24 -3.33 -4.77
CA PRO A 44 7.25 -4.78 -4.89
C PRO A 44 8.47 -5.25 -5.68
N ALA A 45 9.16 -6.28 -5.17
CA ALA A 45 10.20 -7.00 -5.91
C ALA A 45 9.60 -8.15 -6.72
N ALA A 46 10.46 -8.85 -7.48
CA ALA A 46 10.03 -9.97 -8.34
C ALA A 46 9.40 -11.14 -7.56
N ASP A 47 9.75 -11.30 -6.30
CA ASP A 47 9.18 -12.32 -5.41
C ASP A 47 7.78 -11.94 -4.86
N GLY A 48 7.24 -10.79 -5.26
CA GLY A 48 5.97 -10.24 -4.78
C GLY A 48 6.02 -9.62 -3.39
N ARG A 49 7.18 -9.64 -2.73
CA ARG A 49 7.33 -9.02 -1.42
C ARG A 49 7.52 -7.52 -1.54
N LEU A 50 6.90 -6.79 -0.63
CA LEU A 50 7.06 -5.36 -0.51
C LEU A 50 8.40 -5.05 0.18
N LYS A 51 9.28 -4.33 -0.53
CA LYS A 51 10.55 -3.84 0.00
C LYS A 51 10.39 -2.40 0.46
N THR A 52 11.26 -1.95 1.34
CA THR A 52 11.17 -0.61 1.95
C THR A 52 12.53 0.06 2.02
N LEU A 53 12.58 1.32 1.58
CA LEU A 53 13.62 2.27 1.96
C LEU A 53 13.08 3.19 3.03
N ASN A 54 13.82 3.33 4.12
CA ASN A 54 13.44 4.13 5.27
C ASN A 54 14.34 5.36 5.37
N PHE A 55 13.74 6.57 5.27
CA PHE A 55 14.46 7.83 5.26
C PHE A 55 14.24 8.61 6.56
N VAL A 56 15.30 9.21 7.05
CA VAL A 56 15.22 10.29 8.06
C VAL A 56 15.19 11.62 7.32
N ILE A 57 14.19 12.43 7.56
CA ILE A 57 14.06 13.76 6.95
C ILE A 57 14.81 14.79 7.79
N ASN A 58 15.96 15.22 7.29
CA ASN A 58 16.83 16.17 7.96
C ASN A 58 16.47 17.62 7.63
N ASP A 59 16.04 17.89 6.39
CA ASP A 59 15.69 19.22 5.93
C ASP A 59 14.70 19.20 4.76
N ALA A 60 14.17 20.36 4.42
CA ALA A 60 13.15 20.51 3.39
C ALA A 60 13.71 20.30 1.97
N ALA A 61 14.98 20.60 1.73
CA ALA A 61 15.59 20.43 0.41
C ALA A 61 15.80 18.94 0.12
N TYR A 62 16.24 18.19 1.11
CA TYR A 62 16.36 16.73 1.01
C TYR A 62 15.00 16.06 0.77
N LEU A 63 13.97 16.46 1.54
CA LEU A 63 12.61 15.96 1.35
C LEU A 63 12.10 16.26 -0.07
N ASP A 64 12.26 17.48 -0.55
CA ASP A 64 11.84 17.86 -1.91
C ASP A 64 12.56 17.03 -2.97
N ALA A 65 13.86 16.79 -2.80
CA ALA A 65 14.68 16.02 -3.72
C ALA A 65 14.21 14.56 -3.84
N ILE A 66 14.00 13.85 -2.71
CA ILE A 66 13.56 12.45 -2.75
C ILE A 66 12.13 12.30 -3.26
N LEU A 67 11.25 13.26 -3.00
CA LEU A 67 9.88 13.26 -3.51
C LEU A 67 9.82 13.56 -5.00
N THR A 68 10.78 14.30 -5.54
CA THR A 68 10.84 14.68 -6.95
C THR A 68 11.54 13.62 -7.81
N CYS A 69 12.74 13.21 -7.39
CA CYS A 69 13.62 12.33 -8.17
C CYS A 69 13.52 10.86 -7.76
N GLY A 70 12.89 10.58 -6.62
CA GLY A 70 12.96 9.26 -6.02
C GLY A 70 14.36 8.92 -5.50
N GLU A 71 14.62 7.64 -5.34
CA GLU A 71 15.90 7.13 -4.88
C GLU A 71 16.40 6.01 -5.79
N ARG A 72 17.71 5.98 -6.00
CA ARG A 72 18.36 4.93 -6.77
C ARG A 72 18.44 3.63 -5.98
N VAL A 73 18.12 2.52 -6.62
CA VAL A 73 18.20 1.17 -6.06
C VAL A 73 18.90 0.21 -7.00
N ASP A 74 19.47 -0.85 -6.46
CA ASP A 74 20.07 -1.93 -7.25
C ASP A 74 18.98 -2.87 -7.79
N GLY A 75 18.68 -2.72 -9.08
CA GLY A 75 17.70 -3.55 -9.76
C GLY A 75 18.04 -5.03 -9.80
N SER A 76 19.32 -5.40 -9.81
CA SER A 76 19.76 -6.80 -9.81
C SER A 76 19.40 -7.53 -8.50
N SER A 77 19.32 -6.80 -7.39
CA SER A 77 18.86 -7.32 -6.11
C SER A 77 17.34 -7.46 -5.99
N LEU A 78 16.59 -6.84 -6.92
CA LEU A 78 15.13 -6.81 -6.92
C LEU A 78 14.53 -7.73 -7.99
N PHE A 79 15.19 -7.82 -9.13
CA PHE A 79 14.71 -8.57 -10.29
C PHE A 79 15.82 -9.46 -10.85
N PRO A 80 15.62 -10.79 -10.90
CA PRO A 80 16.64 -11.74 -11.31
C PRO A 80 17.05 -11.62 -12.80
N PHE A 81 16.24 -10.94 -13.61
CA PHE A 81 16.51 -10.72 -15.03
C PHE A 81 17.32 -9.43 -15.30
N ILE A 82 17.63 -8.64 -14.27
CA ILE A 82 18.46 -7.43 -14.40
C ILE A 82 19.91 -7.76 -14.08
N GLU A 83 20.80 -7.50 -15.04
CA GLU A 83 22.24 -7.71 -14.89
C GLU A 83 22.90 -6.65 -14.00
N ALA A 84 23.84 -7.07 -13.15
CA ALA A 84 24.53 -6.18 -12.21
C ALA A 84 25.27 -5.01 -12.86
N GLY A 85 25.72 -5.16 -14.10
CA GLY A 85 26.46 -4.12 -14.83
C GLY A 85 25.60 -2.93 -15.31
N SER A 86 24.27 -3.05 -15.28
CA SER A 86 23.33 -1.98 -15.69
C SER A 86 22.08 -2.01 -14.81
N SER A 87 22.28 -2.12 -13.50
CA SER A 87 21.21 -2.41 -12.53
C SER A 87 20.59 -1.18 -11.90
N ASP A 88 21.01 0.02 -12.26
CA ASP A 88 20.47 1.25 -11.68
C ASP A 88 19.01 1.45 -12.06
N LEU A 89 18.14 1.36 -11.06
CA LEU A 89 16.73 1.72 -11.13
C LEU A 89 16.44 2.85 -10.14
N TYR A 90 15.34 3.54 -10.38
CA TYR A 90 14.85 4.60 -9.49
C TYR A 90 13.45 4.25 -9.02
N VAL A 91 13.23 4.36 -7.72
CA VAL A 91 11.89 4.22 -7.11
C VAL A 91 11.36 5.61 -6.79
N VAL A 92 10.28 5.98 -7.47
CA VAL A 92 9.67 7.31 -7.40
C VAL A 92 8.29 7.19 -6.75
N PRO A 93 8.02 7.95 -5.66
CA PRO A 93 6.79 7.80 -4.90
C PRO A 93 5.55 8.25 -5.69
N ARG A 94 4.48 7.50 -5.53
CA ARG A 94 3.13 7.89 -5.97
C ARG A 94 2.39 8.52 -4.80
N PHE A 95 2.19 9.82 -4.83
CA PHE A 95 1.59 10.57 -3.71
C PHE A 95 0.18 10.11 -3.36
N CYS A 96 -0.59 9.64 -4.34
CA CYS A 96 -1.93 9.09 -4.13
C CYS A 96 -1.96 7.85 -3.22
N THR A 97 -0.82 7.24 -2.95
CA THR A 97 -0.71 6.06 -2.09
C THR A 97 -0.27 6.40 -0.66
N ALA A 98 -0.10 7.67 -0.33
CA ALA A 98 0.43 8.10 0.96
C ALA A 98 -0.49 7.73 2.13
N PHE A 99 0.12 7.18 3.17
CA PHE A 99 -0.57 6.86 4.43
C PHE A 99 0.42 6.92 5.61
N ILE A 100 -0.12 7.06 6.82
CA ILE A 100 0.66 6.91 8.05
C ILE A 100 0.71 5.43 8.39
N ASP A 101 1.92 4.89 8.52
CA ASP A 101 2.13 3.47 8.81
C ASP A 101 1.54 3.12 10.19
N PRO A 102 0.48 2.28 10.25
CA PRO A 102 -0.17 1.96 11.51
C PRO A 102 0.64 1.01 12.39
N PHE A 103 1.72 0.43 11.88
CA PHE A 103 2.59 -0.51 12.59
C PHE A 103 3.90 0.11 13.08
N ALA A 104 4.21 1.34 12.65
CA ALA A 104 5.42 2.02 13.07
C ALA A 104 5.25 2.67 14.45
N GLU A 105 6.18 2.41 15.37
CA GLU A 105 6.21 3.06 16.68
C GLU A 105 6.51 4.56 16.56
N THR A 106 7.45 4.91 15.69
CA THR A 106 7.71 6.30 15.32
C THR A 106 6.83 6.67 14.13
N THR A 107 6.12 7.78 14.22
CA THR A 107 5.24 8.25 13.14
C THR A 107 5.99 8.30 11.81
N THR A 108 5.57 7.48 10.86
CA THR A 108 6.21 7.30 9.56
C THR A 108 5.17 7.47 8.46
N LEU A 109 5.47 8.31 7.49
CA LEU A 109 4.67 8.45 6.28
C LEU A 109 5.22 7.49 5.22
N SER A 110 4.37 6.60 4.73
CA SER A 110 4.72 5.58 3.73
C SER A 110 4.04 5.86 2.41
N MET A 111 4.73 5.59 1.31
CA MET A 111 4.20 5.70 -0.05
C MET A 111 4.67 4.51 -0.89
N LEU A 112 3.82 4.03 -1.78
CA LEU A 112 4.21 3.08 -2.81
C LEU A 112 4.91 3.83 -3.95
N CYS A 113 5.94 3.20 -4.54
CA CYS A 113 6.74 3.77 -5.60
C CYS A 113 6.55 3.01 -6.91
N SER A 114 6.75 3.72 -8.01
CA SER A 114 6.93 3.15 -9.34
C SER A 114 8.41 3.04 -9.67
N TYR A 115 8.76 2.05 -10.51
CA TYR A 115 10.13 1.88 -11.00
C TYR A 115 10.36 2.67 -12.29
N PHE A 116 11.48 3.37 -12.33
CA PHE A 116 11.96 4.06 -13.51
C PHE A 116 13.38 3.59 -13.87
N ASN A 117 13.68 3.61 -15.14
CA ASN A 117 15.04 3.38 -15.63
C ASN A 117 15.90 4.65 -15.50
N LYS A 118 17.18 4.55 -15.85
CA LYS A 118 18.15 5.68 -15.84
C LYS A 118 17.78 6.84 -16.76
N ASP A 119 16.92 6.59 -17.75
CA ASP A 119 16.49 7.59 -18.73
C ASP A 119 15.18 8.31 -18.29
N GLY A 120 14.67 7.96 -17.10
CA GLY A 120 13.46 8.55 -16.54
C GLY A 120 12.16 7.97 -17.11
N GLU A 121 12.22 6.80 -17.74
CA GLU A 121 11.06 6.09 -18.26
C GLU A 121 10.61 5.00 -17.30
N LEU A 122 9.30 4.71 -17.25
CA LEU A 122 8.77 3.60 -16.49
C LEU A 122 9.45 2.29 -16.90
N LEU A 123 9.86 1.50 -15.92
CA LEU A 123 10.50 0.20 -16.18
C LEU A 123 9.50 -0.76 -16.82
N GLU A 124 9.68 -1.07 -18.09
CA GLU A 124 8.76 -1.91 -18.88
C GLU A 124 8.60 -3.33 -18.34
N SER A 125 9.63 -3.86 -17.70
CA SER A 125 9.61 -5.20 -17.08
C SER A 125 8.97 -5.23 -15.69
N SER A 126 8.55 -4.09 -15.15
CA SER A 126 7.87 -4.05 -13.85
C SER A 126 6.44 -4.59 -13.93
N PRO A 127 5.95 -5.24 -12.86
CA PRO A 127 4.55 -5.68 -12.80
C PRO A 127 3.56 -4.54 -12.98
N GLU A 128 3.87 -3.35 -12.46
CA GLU A 128 3.04 -2.16 -12.62
C GLU A 128 2.89 -1.74 -14.09
N TYR A 129 3.99 -1.74 -14.86
CA TYR A 129 3.95 -1.39 -16.28
C TYR A 129 3.06 -2.37 -17.06
N THR A 130 3.21 -3.67 -16.81
CA THR A 130 2.38 -4.70 -17.42
C THR A 130 0.89 -4.49 -17.10
N LEU A 131 0.55 -4.20 -15.85
CA LEU A 131 -0.82 -3.91 -15.44
C LEU A 131 -1.37 -2.65 -16.13
N ARG A 132 -0.62 -1.56 -16.14
CA ARG A 132 -1.02 -0.32 -16.82
C ARG A 132 -1.27 -0.53 -18.31
N LYS A 133 -0.40 -1.29 -18.98
CA LYS A 133 -0.53 -1.66 -20.38
C LYS A 133 -1.81 -2.48 -20.63
N ALA A 134 -2.09 -3.45 -19.76
CA ALA A 134 -3.30 -4.27 -19.86
C ALA A 134 -4.57 -3.43 -19.63
N CYS A 135 -4.61 -2.57 -18.62
CA CYS A 135 -5.74 -1.68 -18.36
C CYS A 135 -5.98 -0.74 -19.54
N LYS A 136 -4.90 -0.15 -20.10
CA LYS A 136 -5.01 0.71 -21.28
C LYS A 136 -5.57 -0.05 -22.48
N ALA A 137 -5.06 -1.24 -22.77
CA ALA A 137 -5.54 -2.07 -23.89
C ALA A 137 -7.04 -2.42 -23.73
N PHE A 138 -7.47 -2.72 -22.49
CA PHE A 138 -8.89 -2.97 -22.20
C PHE A 138 -9.76 -1.74 -22.52
N THR A 139 -9.35 -0.58 -22.05
CA THR A 139 -10.07 0.67 -22.29
C THR A 139 -10.09 1.03 -23.78
N ASP A 140 -8.98 0.90 -24.48
CA ASP A 140 -8.87 1.21 -25.92
C ASP A 140 -9.82 0.31 -26.77
N VAL A 141 -10.00 -0.94 -26.37
CA VAL A 141 -10.84 -1.91 -27.11
C VAL A 141 -12.32 -1.79 -26.75
N THR A 142 -12.61 -1.58 -25.47
CA THR A 142 -13.99 -1.67 -24.96
C THR A 142 -14.66 -0.31 -24.72
N GLY A 143 -13.88 0.75 -24.57
CA GLY A 143 -14.37 2.07 -24.13
C GLY A 143 -14.75 2.09 -22.64
N MET A 144 -14.47 1.01 -21.88
CA MET A 144 -14.82 0.86 -20.47
C MET A 144 -13.58 0.93 -19.60
N GLU A 145 -13.78 1.28 -18.33
CA GLU A 145 -12.77 1.17 -17.29
C GLU A 145 -12.86 -0.21 -16.61
N PHE A 146 -11.72 -0.87 -16.46
CA PHE A 146 -11.65 -2.16 -15.75
C PHE A 146 -11.74 -1.93 -14.25
N GLN A 147 -12.69 -2.61 -13.61
CA GLN A 147 -12.85 -2.59 -12.16
C GLN A 147 -12.74 -4.01 -11.60
N ALA A 148 -12.06 -4.14 -10.48
CA ALA A 148 -11.88 -5.41 -9.79
C ALA A 148 -12.06 -5.23 -8.29
N MET A 149 -12.53 -6.29 -7.65
CA MET A 149 -12.57 -6.43 -6.19
C MET A 149 -11.77 -7.69 -5.83
N GLY A 150 -10.97 -7.58 -4.78
CA GLY A 150 -10.19 -8.70 -4.27
C GLY A 150 -10.75 -9.20 -2.95
N GLU A 151 -10.48 -10.45 -2.63
CA GLU A 151 -10.70 -11.06 -1.33
C GLU A 151 -9.36 -11.44 -0.73
N LEU A 152 -9.12 -11.06 0.53
CA LEU A 152 -7.97 -11.48 1.30
C LEU A 152 -8.43 -12.56 2.28
N GLU A 153 -8.13 -13.80 1.95
CA GLU A 153 -8.50 -14.96 2.75
C GLU A 153 -7.29 -15.52 3.49
N TYR A 154 -7.51 -15.96 4.72
CA TYR A 154 -6.47 -16.54 5.56
C TYR A 154 -7.06 -17.48 6.62
N TYR A 155 -6.26 -18.44 7.07
CA TYR A 155 -6.55 -19.26 8.22
C TYR A 155 -5.90 -18.69 9.47
N VAL A 156 -6.63 -18.75 10.59
CA VAL A 156 -6.06 -18.48 11.91
C VAL A 156 -5.84 -19.82 12.61
N ILE A 157 -4.57 -20.12 12.87
CA ILE A 157 -4.17 -21.36 13.54
C ILE A 157 -3.95 -21.06 15.02
N SER A 158 -4.63 -21.83 15.89
CA SER A 158 -4.49 -21.70 17.33
C SER A 158 -4.56 -23.08 18.01
N GLU A 159 -4.18 -23.11 19.28
CA GLU A 159 -4.44 -24.27 20.11
C GLU A 159 -5.95 -24.47 20.34
N ASP A 160 -6.39 -25.71 20.38
CA ASP A 160 -7.77 -26.04 20.70
C ASP A 160 -8.05 -25.75 22.17
N SER A 161 -9.04 -24.91 22.44
CA SER A 161 -9.47 -24.59 23.81
C SER A 161 -10.54 -25.55 24.35
N GLY A 162 -11.05 -26.45 23.53
CA GLY A 162 -12.18 -27.34 23.88
C GLY A 162 -13.51 -26.65 24.10
N LEU A 163 -13.55 -25.32 24.06
CA LEU A 163 -14.78 -24.52 24.17
C LEU A 163 -15.20 -24.01 22.79
N PHE A 164 -16.46 -24.24 22.45
CA PHE A 164 -17.04 -23.85 21.16
C PHE A 164 -16.13 -24.27 19.99
N PRO A 165 -15.88 -25.58 19.82
CA PRO A 165 -14.97 -26.07 18.77
C PRO A 165 -15.45 -25.62 17.40
N ALA A 166 -14.53 -25.34 16.51
CA ALA A 166 -14.86 -25.05 15.12
C ALA A 166 -15.53 -26.28 14.50
N THR A 167 -16.58 -26.04 13.72
CA THR A 167 -17.23 -27.10 12.96
C THR A 167 -16.72 -27.09 11.54
N ASP A 168 -16.15 -28.20 11.10
CA ASP A 168 -15.60 -28.36 9.77
C ASP A 168 -16.57 -27.90 8.67
N GLN A 169 -16.11 -27.02 7.79
CA GLN A 169 -16.86 -26.44 6.67
C GLN A 169 -18.17 -25.72 7.03
N ARG A 170 -18.32 -25.22 8.24
CA ARG A 170 -19.54 -24.53 8.72
C ARG A 170 -19.28 -23.15 9.33
N GLY A 171 -18.12 -22.55 9.03
CA GLY A 171 -17.75 -21.25 9.58
C GLY A 171 -18.32 -20.04 8.85
N TYR A 172 -19.08 -20.22 7.78
CA TYR A 172 -19.53 -19.13 6.92
C TYR A 172 -20.45 -18.15 7.67
N HIS A 173 -20.02 -16.90 7.78
CA HIS A 173 -20.68 -15.79 8.47
C HIS A 173 -20.96 -16.03 9.97
N GLU A 174 -20.28 -17.01 10.57
CA GLU A 174 -20.44 -17.25 11.99
C GLU A 174 -20.01 -16.05 12.84
N SER A 175 -20.67 -15.89 13.97
CA SER A 175 -20.39 -14.87 14.98
C SER A 175 -19.83 -15.51 16.26
N ALA A 176 -19.32 -14.68 17.16
CA ALA A 176 -18.90 -15.15 18.48
C ALA A 176 -20.09 -15.80 19.23
N PRO A 177 -19.87 -16.87 19.97
CA PRO A 177 -18.59 -17.49 20.35
C PRO A 177 -18.06 -18.54 19.34
N TYR A 178 -18.79 -18.84 18.30
CA TYR A 178 -18.44 -19.89 17.34
C TYR A 178 -17.35 -19.45 16.35
N ALA A 179 -17.36 -18.18 15.91
CA ALA A 179 -16.24 -17.58 15.23
C ALA A 179 -15.32 -16.95 16.25
N LYS A 180 -14.05 -17.39 16.24
CA LYS A 180 -12.98 -16.86 17.08
C LYS A 180 -12.17 -15.84 16.29
N PHE A 181 -11.35 -15.03 16.97
CA PHE A 181 -10.43 -14.09 16.34
C PHE A 181 -11.08 -12.98 15.49
N ASN A 182 -12.34 -12.64 15.80
CA ASN A 182 -13.04 -11.52 15.16
C ASN A 182 -12.31 -10.19 15.36
N ASP A 183 -11.68 -9.99 16.52
CA ASP A 183 -10.92 -8.79 16.84
C ASP A 183 -9.71 -8.66 15.91
N PHE A 184 -8.99 -9.76 15.64
CA PHE A 184 -7.91 -9.78 14.67
C PHE A 184 -8.37 -9.34 13.28
N ARG A 185 -9.49 -9.89 12.78
CA ARG A 185 -10.07 -9.48 11.50
C ARG A 185 -10.45 -8.00 11.49
N THR A 186 -11.08 -7.53 12.56
CA THR A 186 -11.48 -6.13 12.73
C THR A 186 -10.28 -5.20 12.66
N ASP A 187 -9.20 -5.54 13.36
CA ASP A 187 -7.94 -4.77 13.34
C ASP A 187 -7.31 -4.77 11.95
N CYS A 188 -7.26 -5.92 11.28
CA CYS A 188 -6.76 -6.01 9.90
C CYS A 188 -7.53 -5.09 8.95
N MET A 189 -8.86 -5.13 9.00
CA MET A 189 -9.72 -4.30 8.15
C MET A 189 -9.47 -2.81 8.40
N LEU A 190 -9.37 -2.42 9.67
CA LEU A 190 -9.12 -1.03 10.05
C LEU A 190 -7.73 -0.56 9.58
N HIS A 191 -6.71 -1.39 9.71
CA HIS A 191 -5.36 -1.06 9.25
C HIS A 191 -5.28 -0.95 7.72
N ILE A 192 -5.96 -1.82 6.99
CA ILE A 192 -6.07 -1.71 5.52
C ILE A 192 -6.74 -0.39 5.14
N ALA A 193 -7.84 -0.03 5.81
CA ALA A 193 -8.52 1.24 5.58
C ALA A 193 -7.64 2.46 5.88
N LYS A 194 -6.86 2.43 6.98
CA LYS A 194 -5.87 3.47 7.31
C LYS A 194 -4.79 3.61 6.24
N ALA A 195 -4.37 2.50 5.64
CA ALA A 195 -3.41 2.50 4.54
C ALA A 195 -4.01 2.94 3.18
N GLY A 196 -5.28 3.32 3.14
CA GLY A 196 -5.97 3.80 1.94
C GLY A 196 -6.72 2.73 1.16
N GLY A 197 -6.78 1.50 1.66
CA GLY A 197 -7.59 0.43 1.07
C GLY A 197 -9.10 0.69 1.26
N GLN A 198 -9.87 0.38 0.24
CA GLN A 198 -11.34 0.47 0.32
C GLN A 198 -11.89 -0.89 0.74
N ILE A 199 -12.25 -0.99 2.01
CA ILE A 199 -12.85 -2.21 2.57
C ILE A 199 -14.36 -2.18 2.41
N LYS A 200 -14.92 -3.24 1.86
CA LYS A 200 -16.37 -3.42 1.76
C LYS A 200 -16.92 -4.04 3.05
N TYR A 201 -16.44 -5.20 3.42
CA TYR A 201 -16.78 -5.91 4.65
C TYR A 201 -15.81 -7.07 4.92
N GLY A 202 -15.88 -7.64 6.11
CA GLY A 202 -15.18 -8.87 6.47
C GLY A 202 -16.10 -9.83 7.19
N HIS A 203 -15.85 -11.11 7.05
CA HIS A 203 -16.61 -12.18 7.74
C HIS A 203 -15.74 -13.44 7.90
N SER A 204 -16.21 -14.37 8.72
CA SER A 204 -15.67 -15.72 8.75
C SER A 204 -16.14 -16.51 7.53
N ALA A 205 -15.32 -17.46 7.07
CA ALA A 205 -15.64 -18.34 5.95
C ALA A 205 -15.58 -19.81 6.35
N GLY A 206 -15.94 -20.68 5.43
CA GLY A 206 -15.83 -22.12 5.63
C GLY A 206 -14.35 -22.55 5.53
N GLY A 207 -13.91 -23.48 6.38
CA GLY A 207 -12.54 -24.00 6.38
C GLY A 207 -12.31 -24.99 7.50
#